data_a2a31573b5494a7b08e9d3dd5466dec0
#
_entry.id   a2a31573b5494a7b08e9d3dd5466dec0
#
_cell.length_a   1.000
_cell.length_b   1.000
_cell.length_c   1.000
_cell.angle_alpha   90.00
_cell.angle_beta   90.00
_cell.angle_gamma   90.00
#
_symmetry.space_group_name_H-M   'P 1'
#
loop_
_entity.id
_entity.type
_entity.pdbx_description
1 polymer ?
#
loop_
_entity_poly.entity_id
_entity_poly.type
_entity_poly.pdbx_seq_one_letter_code
_entity_poly.pdbx_strand_id
1 'polypeptide(L)'
;FSRFLDLIHPGDKKRVSNTIQEALKNKSSFSQEYRILLPDGSLRFVYSQGKIINDTAGRSLKILGTEQDITQRKLDENKIKESLKEKEILLQEIHHRVKNNLQVISSLLRLQSRFIKDPEALEIFKESQNRVSSIALVHEKLYHSPDLASINFSEYIRNLSQDIFHFFHSKVHNIRLKLELDEIFLNIETAIPCGLIINELVTNSLKHAFSPEDKGEITLKLFKDDEKIVLIVKDNGIGLPPGIEMNNTETFGLQLVYFLNKRINGDIKLDTTQGTSFKICFEELNYEGRSANGE
;
A
#
# COMPACT_ATOMS: atom_id res chain seq x y z
N PHE A 1 15.00 41.51 -29.56
CA PHE A 1 14.05 40.88 -28.65
C PHE A 1 12.81 40.33 -29.41
N SER A 2 12.26 41.07 -30.37
CA SER A 2 11.11 40.64 -31.16
C SER A 2 11.35 39.29 -31.89
N ARG A 3 12.48 39.14 -32.61
CA ARG A 3 12.84 37.92 -33.33
C ARG A 3 12.95 36.67 -32.40
N PHE A 4 13.37 36.86 -31.16
CA PHE A 4 13.42 35.82 -30.17
C PHE A 4 12.00 35.35 -29.79
N LEU A 5 11.09 36.30 -29.53
CA LEU A 5 9.69 35.97 -29.18
C LEU A 5 8.94 35.28 -30.33
N ASP A 6 9.36 35.48 -31.59
CA ASP A 6 8.72 34.88 -32.76
C ASP A 6 8.94 33.35 -32.79
N LEU A 7 10.05 32.86 -32.27
CA LEU A 7 10.34 31.43 -32.18
C LEU A 7 9.61 30.73 -31.04
N ILE A 8 9.13 31.49 -30.05
CA ILE A 8 8.47 30.90 -28.89
C ILE A 8 7.05 30.41 -29.26
N HIS A 9 6.70 29.21 -28.82
CA HIS A 9 5.35 28.68 -29.02
C HIS A 9 4.28 29.69 -28.52
N PRO A 10 3.20 29.93 -29.27
CA PRO A 10 2.20 30.96 -28.94
C PRO A 10 1.68 30.90 -27.52
N GLY A 11 1.43 29.67 -26.99
CA GLY A 11 0.97 29.47 -25.63
C GLY A 11 1.96 29.85 -24.52
N ASP A 12 3.27 29.99 -24.85
CA ASP A 12 4.30 30.29 -23.85
C ASP A 12 4.78 31.76 -23.95
N LYS A 13 4.50 32.48 -25.04
CA LYS A 13 4.98 33.84 -25.31
C LYS A 13 4.71 34.81 -24.17
N LYS A 14 3.48 34.84 -23.65
CA LYS A 14 3.08 35.79 -22.61
C LYS A 14 3.84 35.50 -21.30
N ARG A 15 3.94 34.23 -20.91
CA ARG A 15 4.65 33.82 -19.68
C ARG A 15 6.13 34.15 -19.77
N VAL A 16 6.78 33.81 -20.89
CA VAL A 16 8.20 34.07 -21.10
C VAL A 16 8.50 35.55 -21.11
N SER A 17 7.68 36.37 -21.81
CA SER A 17 7.81 37.82 -21.84
C SER A 17 7.69 38.43 -20.43
N ASN A 18 6.70 38.02 -19.65
CA ASN A 18 6.51 38.52 -18.30
C ASN A 18 7.70 38.19 -17.38
N THR A 19 8.20 36.97 -17.41
CA THR A 19 9.37 36.55 -16.60
C THR A 19 10.60 37.41 -16.92
N ILE A 20 10.86 37.69 -18.21
CA ILE A 20 11.99 38.53 -18.61
C ILE A 20 11.77 39.99 -18.20
N GLN A 21 10.55 40.54 -18.34
CA GLN A 21 10.23 41.90 -17.90
C GLN A 21 10.36 42.07 -16.37
N GLU A 22 9.91 41.12 -15.60
CA GLU A 22 10.08 41.11 -14.15
C GLU A 22 11.57 41.06 -13.76
N ALA A 23 12.36 40.21 -14.42
CA ALA A 23 13.80 40.14 -14.20
C ALA A 23 14.50 41.48 -14.54
N LEU A 24 14.11 42.13 -15.62
CA LEU A 24 14.61 43.44 -16.00
C LEU A 24 14.26 44.53 -14.96
N LYS A 25 13.01 44.53 -14.48
CA LYS A 25 12.53 45.49 -13.48
C LYS A 25 13.24 45.29 -12.13
N ASN A 26 13.40 44.03 -11.70
CA ASN A 26 14.00 43.67 -10.42
C ASN A 26 15.51 43.53 -10.45
N LYS A 27 16.14 43.66 -11.63
CA LYS A 27 17.58 43.46 -11.86
C LYS A 27 18.07 42.10 -11.38
N SER A 28 17.24 41.07 -11.51
CA SER A 28 17.46 39.72 -11.01
C SER A 28 17.84 38.73 -12.12
N SER A 29 18.34 37.58 -11.74
CA SER A 29 18.43 36.42 -12.64
C SER A 29 17.06 35.79 -12.85
N PHE A 30 16.90 35.08 -13.96
CA PHE A 30 15.72 34.29 -14.25
C PHE A 30 16.11 32.90 -14.75
N SER A 31 15.22 31.92 -14.55
CA SER A 31 15.29 30.62 -15.22
C SER A 31 13.87 30.18 -15.58
N GLN A 32 13.72 29.57 -16.73
CA GLN A 32 12.42 29.08 -17.20
C GLN A 32 12.55 28.04 -18.29
N GLU A 33 11.57 27.15 -18.39
CA GLU A 33 11.40 26.23 -19.50
C GLU A 33 10.29 26.74 -20.42
N TYR A 34 10.47 26.62 -21.72
CA TYR A 34 9.44 26.96 -22.70
C TYR A 34 9.65 26.22 -24.01
N ARG A 35 8.63 26.21 -24.82
CA ARG A 35 8.63 25.57 -26.14
C ARG A 35 9.01 26.57 -27.21
N ILE A 36 9.84 26.15 -28.16
CA ILE A 36 10.11 26.88 -29.41
C ILE A 36 9.56 26.08 -30.58
N LEU A 37 9.12 26.82 -31.59
CA LEU A 37 8.66 26.27 -32.86
C LEU A 37 9.73 26.61 -33.91
N LEU A 38 10.39 25.58 -34.45
CA LEU A 38 11.38 25.74 -35.48
C LEU A 38 10.73 25.98 -36.85
N PRO A 39 11.47 26.55 -37.83
CA PRO A 39 10.92 26.85 -39.17
C PRO A 39 10.41 25.63 -39.94
N ASP A 40 10.90 24.45 -39.62
CA ASP A 40 10.42 23.16 -40.15
C ASP A 40 9.13 22.65 -39.49
N GLY A 41 8.57 23.42 -38.54
CA GLY A 41 7.40 23.06 -37.78
C GLY A 41 7.66 22.15 -36.57
N SER A 42 8.91 21.74 -36.33
CA SER A 42 9.25 20.91 -35.18
C SER A 42 9.23 21.70 -33.87
N LEU A 43 8.74 21.04 -32.81
CA LEU A 43 8.67 21.58 -31.44
C LEU A 43 9.90 21.17 -30.65
N ARG A 44 10.53 22.13 -29.97
CA ARG A 44 11.63 21.89 -29.05
C ARG A 44 11.32 22.47 -27.68
N PHE A 45 11.79 21.82 -26.65
CA PHE A 45 11.76 22.31 -25.28
C PHE A 45 13.11 22.90 -24.93
N VAL A 46 13.11 24.14 -24.45
CA VAL A 46 14.32 24.87 -24.11
C VAL A 46 14.27 25.26 -22.63
N TYR A 47 15.36 25.01 -21.92
CA TYR A 47 15.62 25.58 -20.61
C TYR A 47 16.53 26.81 -20.81
N SER A 48 16.03 27.97 -20.39
CA SER A 48 16.74 29.25 -20.49
C SER A 48 17.02 29.78 -19.10
N GLN A 49 18.25 30.17 -18.85
CA GLN A 49 18.63 30.93 -17.66
C GLN A 49 19.42 32.20 -18.09
N GLY A 50 19.14 33.30 -17.41
CA GLY A 50 19.78 34.55 -17.73
C GLY A 50 19.97 35.46 -16.52
N LYS A 51 20.95 36.36 -16.67
CA LYS A 51 21.29 37.39 -15.70
C LYS A 51 21.31 38.75 -16.36
N ILE A 52 20.75 39.76 -15.70
CA ILE A 52 20.79 41.13 -16.13
C ILE A 52 22.15 41.74 -15.76
N ILE A 53 22.84 42.30 -16.74
CA ILE A 53 24.10 43.06 -16.53
C ILE A 53 23.76 44.55 -16.61
N ASN A 54 24.12 45.29 -15.56
CA ASN A 54 23.89 46.73 -15.45
C ASN A 54 25.17 47.52 -15.77
N ASP A 55 25.01 48.77 -16.21
CA ASP A 55 26.09 49.74 -16.32
C ASP A 55 26.48 50.32 -14.92
N THR A 56 27.52 51.17 -14.89
CA THR A 56 27.97 51.85 -13.67
C THR A 56 26.94 52.79 -13.07
N ALA A 57 25.96 53.23 -13.85
CA ALA A 57 24.81 54.05 -13.42
C ALA A 57 23.61 53.19 -12.97
N GLY A 58 23.74 51.88 -12.95
CA GLY A 58 22.68 50.97 -12.55
C GLY A 58 21.57 50.74 -13.59
N ARG A 59 21.78 51.15 -14.86
CA ARG A 59 20.83 50.91 -15.96
C ARG A 59 21.12 49.52 -16.56
N SER A 60 20.09 48.79 -16.92
CA SER A 60 20.22 47.45 -17.54
C SER A 60 20.87 47.57 -18.93
N LEU A 61 22.05 47.02 -19.07
CA LEU A 61 22.86 47.11 -20.28
C LEU A 61 22.60 45.97 -21.25
N LYS A 62 22.57 44.73 -20.74
CA LYS A 62 22.35 43.53 -21.54
C LYS A 62 21.86 42.37 -20.68
N ILE A 63 21.28 41.38 -21.35
CA ILE A 63 20.98 40.06 -20.78
C ILE A 63 22.08 39.11 -21.24
N LEU A 64 22.70 38.42 -20.30
CA LEU A 64 23.60 37.32 -20.57
C LEU A 64 22.95 36.03 -20.04
N GLY A 65 22.88 35.01 -20.86
CA GLY A 65 22.24 33.76 -20.49
C GLY A 65 22.70 32.58 -21.32
N THR A 66 22.21 31.41 -20.97
CA THR A 66 22.38 30.17 -21.71
C THR A 66 21.03 29.58 -22.03
N GLU A 67 20.95 28.93 -23.17
CA GLU A 67 19.79 28.14 -23.57
C GLU A 67 20.25 26.71 -23.82
N GLN A 68 19.49 25.76 -23.26
CA GLN A 68 19.75 24.33 -23.39
C GLN A 68 18.54 23.67 -24.02
N ASP A 69 18.75 22.92 -25.09
CA ASP A 69 17.71 22.00 -25.61
C ASP A 69 17.51 20.85 -24.64
N ILE A 70 16.32 20.77 -24.02
CA ILE A 70 15.91 19.74 -23.10
C ILE A 70 14.83 18.82 -23.70
N THR A 71 14.67 18.84 -25.02
CA THR A 71 13.61 18.09 -25.72
C THR A 71 13.70 16.61 -25.45
N GLN A 72 14.90 16.02 -25.58
CA GLN A 72 15.09 14.59 -25.33
C GLN A 72 14.73 14.23 -23.89
N ARG A 73 15.21 15.03 -22.92
CA ARG A 73 14.87 14.84 -21.50
C ARG A 73 13.35 14.86 -21.26
N LYS A 74 12.64 15.83 -21.85
CA LYS A 74 11.17 15.93 -21.71
C LYS A 74 10.44 14.76 -22.37
N LEU A 75 10.92 14.28 -23.49
CA LEU A 75 10.36 13.10 -24.15
C LEU A 75 10.56 11.85 -23.30
N ASP A 76 11.73 11.68 -22.70
CA ASP A 76 12.03 10.53 -21.84
C ASP A 76 11.23 10.60 -20.52
N GLU A 77 11.13 11.78 -19.89
CA GLU A 77 10.27 12.01 -18.72
C GLU A 77 8.80 11.65 -19.03
N ASN A 78 8.27 12.04 -20.18
CA ASN A 78 6.91 11.71 -20.59
C ASN A 78 6.74 10.21 -20.85
N LYS A 79 7.68 9.56 -21.54
CA LYS A 79 7.64 8.11 -21.75
C LYS A 79 7.64 7.33 -20.44
N ILE A 80 8.47 7.74 -19.48
CA ILE A 80 8.51 7.11 -18.15
C ILE A 80 7.16 7.29 -17.46
N LYS A 81 6.57 8.48 -17.53
CA LYS A 81 5.26 8.79 -16.95
C LYS A 81 4.13 7.96 -17.55
N GLU A 82 4.13 7.84 -18.89
CA GLU A 82 3.15 7.00 -19.61
C GLU A 82 3.32 5.51 -19.25
N SER A 83 4.55 5.01 -19.25
CA SER A 83 4.85 3.62 -18.88
C SER A 83 4.48 3.32 -17.42
N LEU A 84 4.71 4.26 -16.50
CA LEU A 84 4.29 4.12 -15.11
C LEU A 84 2.77 4.00 -15.00
N LYS A 85 2.04 4.89 -15.66
CA LYS A 85 0.58 4.87 -15.67
C LYS A 85 0.01 3.59 -16.29
N GLU A 86 0.63 3.09 -17.35
CA GLU A 86 0.23 1.82 -17.97
C GLU A 86 0.44 0.64 -17.00
N LYS A 87 1.58 0.61 -16.31
CA LYS A 87 1.86 -0.41 -15.28
C LYS A 87 0.86 -0.35 -14.11
N GLU A 88 0.49 0.84 -13.65
CA GLU A 88 -0.52 1.01 -12.60
C GLU A 88 -1.89 0.43 -13.03
N ILE A 89 -2.33 0.73 -14.26
CA ILE A 89 -3.58 0.18 -14.81
C ILE A 89 -3.52 -1.35 -14.91
N LEU A 90 -2.40 -1.91 -15.39
CA LEU A 90 -2.24 -3.36 -15.48
C LEU A 90 -2.25 -4.03 -14.10
N LEU A 91 -1.62 -3.43 -13.11
CA LEU A 91 -1.66 -3.92 -11.73
C LEU A 91 -3.09 -3.94 -11.19
N GLN A 92 -3.85 -2.87 -11.37
CA GLN A 92 -5.27 -2.82 -10.96
C GLN A 92 -6.08 -3.93 -11.63
N GLU A 93 -5.91 -4.16 -12.94
CA GLU A 93 -6.59 -5.24 -13.66
C GLU A 93 -6.23 -6.63 -13.12
N ILE A 94 -4.93 -6.89 -12.84
CA ILE A 94 -4.50 -8.14 -12.23
C ILE A 94 -5.21 -8.37 -10.89
N HIS A 95 -5.32 -7.34 -10.06
CA HIS A 95 -5.96 -7.46 -8.75
C HIS A 95 -7.47 -7.67 -8.84
N HIS A 96 -8.13 -7.00 -9.78
CA HIS A 96 -9.53 -7.30 -10.08
C HIS A 96 -9.72 -8.77 -10.51
N ARG A 97 -8.81 -9.31 -11.32
CA ARG A 97 -8.85 -10.71 -11.72
C ARG A 97 -8.59 -11.67 -10.56
N VAL A 98 -7.62 -11.37 -9.69
CA VAL A 98 -7.37 -12.18 -8.48
C VAL A 98 -8.61 -12.24 -7.60
N LYS A 99 -9.24 -11.08 -7.31
CA LYS A 99 -10.51 -11.04 -6.56
C LYS A 99 -11.58 -11.91 -7.22
N ASN A 100 -11.80 -11.75 -8.53
CA ASN A 100 -12.83 -12.51 -9.26
C ASN A 100 -12.54 -14.02 -9.20
N ASN A 101 -11.29 -14.44 -9.36
CA ASN A 101 -10.90 -15.84 -9.27
C ASN A 101 -11.15 -16.40 -7.86
N LEU A 102 -10.83 -15.65 -6.81
CA LEU A 102 -11.11 -16.07 -5.43
C LEU A 102 -12.61 -16.18 -5.16
N GLN A 103 -13.44 -15.29 -5.72
CA GLN A 103 -14.89 -15.38 -5.63
C GLN A 103 -15.45 -16.62 -6.36
N VAL A 104 -14.89 -16.97 -7.52
CA VAL A 104 -15.24 -18.20 -8.24
C VAL A 104 -14.87 -19.43 -7.40
N ILE A 105 -13.66 -19.48 -6.84
CA ILE A 105 -13.21 -20.58 -5.97
C ILE A 105 -14.13 -20.71 -4.76
N SER A 106 -14.46 -19.62 -4.08
CA SER A 106 -15.39 -19.62 -2.93
C SER A 106 -16.78 -20.13 -3.32
N SER A 107 -17.26 -19.76 -4.51
CA SER A 107 -18.55 -20.24 -5.03
C SER A 107 -18.53 -21.74 -5.36
N LEU A 108 -17.44 -22.24 -5.93
CA LEU A 108 -17.25 -23.67 -6.20
C LEU A 108 -17.21 -24.48 -4.89
N LEU A 109 -16.46 -24.01 -3.89
CA LEU A 109 -16.44 -24.64 -2.57
C LEU A 109 -17.84 -24.71 -1.95
N ARG A 110 -18.61 -23.62 -2.05
CA ARG A 110 -20.00 -23.57 -1.58
C ARG A 110 -20.92 -24.56 -2.31
N LEU A 111 -20.74 -24.75 -3.62
CA LEU A 111 -21.50 -25.73 -4.39
C LEU A 111 -21.14 -27.16 -3.99
N GLN A 112 -19.85 -27.43 -3.84
CA GLN A 112 -19.35 -28.75 -3.42
C GLN A 112 -19.79 -29.13 -2.00
N SER A 113 -19.83 -28.15 -1.08
CA SER A 113 -20.26 -28.41 0.30
C SER A 113 -21.68 -28.96 0.43
N ARG A 114 -22.55 -28.71 -0.57
CA ARG A 114 -23.94 -29.25 -0.60
C ARG A 114 -23.99 -30.77 -0.79
N PHE A 115 -22.95 -31.37 -1.33
CA PHE A 115 -22.87 -32.82 -1.58
C PHE A 115 -22.17 -33.57 -0.45
N ILE A 116 -21.58 -32.87 0.50
CA ILE A 116 -20.87 -33.46 1.63
C ILE A 116 -21.91 -33.84 2.69
N LYS A 117 -21.98 -35.14 3.05
CA LYS A 117 -22.89 -35.68 4.04
C LYS A 117 -22.26 -35.80 5.43
N ASP A 118 -20.95 -35.94 5.48
CA ASP A 118 -20.20 -36.04 6.72
C ASP A 118 -20.11 -34.64 7.37
N PRO A 119 -20.59 -34.47 8.62
CA PRO A 119 -20.60 -33.18 9.31
C PRO A 119 -19.20 -32.62 9.55
N GLU A 120 -18.20 -33.46 9.85
CA GLU A 120 -16.82 -33.03 10.09
C GLU A 120 -16.17 -32.53 8.81
N ALA A 121 -16.30 -33.28 7.72
CA ALA A 121 -15.84 -32.85 6.41
C ALA A 121 -16.54 -31.55 5.94
N LEU A 122 -17.84 -31.40 6.21
CA LEU A 122 -18.60 -30.19 5.87
C LEU A 122 -18.07 -28.96 6.61
N GLU A 123 -17.68 -29.08 7.87
CA GLU A 123 -17.13 -27.98 8.68
C GLU A 123 -15.76 -27.55 8.13
N ILE A 124 -14.87 -28.49 7.79
CA ILE A 124 -13.58 -28.23 7.15
C ILE A 124 -13.77 -27.46 5.81
N PHE A 125 -14.77 -27.86 5.02
CA PHE A 125 -15.08 -27.18 3.76
C PHE A 125 -15.57 -25.75 3.96
N LYS A 126 -16.44 -25.52 4.94
CA LYS A 126 -16.92 -24.17 5.30
C LYS A 126 -15.78 -23.29 5.81
N GLU A 127 -14.87 -23.83 6.59
CA GLU A 127 -13.69 -23.11 7.03
C GLU A 127 -12.80 -22.69 5.85
N SER A 128 -12.55 -23.62 4.91
CA SER A 128 -11.79 -23.35 3.70
C SER A 128 -12.45 -22.26 2.85
N GLN A 129 -13.78 -22.30 2.70
CA GLN A 129 -14.55 -21.28 2.00
C GLN A 129 -14.42 -19.91 2.67
N ASN A 130 -14.55 -19.85 4.00
CA ASN A 130 -14.41 -18.61 4.76
C ASN A 130 -13.01 -18.01 4.58
N ARG A 131 -11.96 -18.82 4.59
CA ARG A 131 -10.59 -18.37 4.35
C ARG A 131 -10.38 -17.79 2.95
N VAL A 132 -10.86 -18.47 1.91
CA VAL A 132 -10.81 -17.94 0.54
C VAL A 132 -11.54 -16.60 0.44
N SER A 133 -12.71 -16.47 1.08
CA SER A 133 -13.47 -15.23 1.12
C SER A 133 -12.71 -14.11 1.87
N SER A 134 -12.03 -14.44 2.96
CA SER A 134 -11.20 -13.50 3.72
C SER A 134 -9.99 -13.04 2.92
N ILE A 135 -9.33 -13.94 2.18
CA ILE A 135 -8.23 -13.57 1.27
C ILE A 135 -8.73 -12.59 0.21
N ALA A 136 -9.91 -12.83 -0.37
CA ALA A 136 -10.51 -11.94 -1.35
C ALA A 136 -10.81 -10.55 -0.77
N LEU A 137 -11.30 -10.48 0.48
CA LEU A 137 -11.58 -9.23 1.19
C LEU A 137 -10.28 -8.45 1.48
N VAL A 138 -9.24 -9.14 1.97
CA VAL A 138 -7.91 -8.55 2.20
C VAL A 138 -7.38 -7.95 0.90
N HIS A 139 -7.42 -8.72 -0.19
CA HIS A 139 -7.01 -8.24 -1.51
C HIS A 139 -7.81 -7.01 -1.95
N GLU A 140 -9.14 -7.04 -1.84
CA GLU A 140 -9.99 -5.92 -2.24
C GLU A 140 -9.66 -4.63 -1.49
N LYS A 141 -9.54 -4.71 -0.18
CA LYS A 141 -9.30 -3.54 0.68
C LYS A 141 -7.93 -2.91 0.46
N LEU A 142 -6.89 -3.71 0.28
CA LEU A 142 -5.52 -3.21 0.08
C LEU A 142 -5.34 -2.55 -1.28
N TYR A 143 -6.00 -3.04 -2.32
CA TYR A 143 -5.85 -2.49 -3.67
C TYR A 143 -6.76 -1.31 -3.99
N HIS A 144 -7.65 -0.91 -3.10
CA HIS A 144 -8.34 0.38 -3.18
C HIS A 144 -7.51 1.55 -2.65
N SER A 145 -6.32 1.29 -2.07
CA SER A 145 -5.39 2.35 -1.70
C SER A 145 -4.84 3.04 -2.95
N PRO A 146 -4.81 4.38 -2.99
CA PRO A 146 -4.26 5.15 -4.11
C PRO A 146 -2.76 4.90 -4.33
N ASP A 147 -2.04 4.51 -3.30
CA ASP A 147 -0.62 4.21 -3.33
C ASP A 147 -0.37 2.81 -2.74
N LEU A 148 -0.02 1.86 -3.62
CA LEU A 148 0.28 0.47 -3.26
C LEU A 148 1.66 0.31 -2.60
N ALA A 149 2.54 1.28 -2.79
CA ALA A 149 3.86 1.29 -2.18
C ALA A 149 3.82 1.77 -0.72
N SER A 150 2.74 2.47 -0.31
CA SER A 150 2.61 3.06 1.02
C SER A 150 1.17 3.01 1.51
N ILE A 151 0.75 1.84 2.00
CA ILE A 151 -0.61 1.58 2.49
C ILE A 151 -0.69 2.01 3.95
N ASN A 152 -1.67 2.86 4.31
CA ASN A 152 -1.99 3.13 5.72
C ASN A 152 -2.54 1.85 6.38
N PHE A 153 -1.62 1.08 6.97
CA PHE A 153 -1.93 -0.24 7.51
C PHE A 153 -2.80 -0.16 8.78
N SER A 154 -2.71 0.93 9.52
CA SER A 154 -3.53 1.17 10.71
C SER A 154 -5.00 1.37 10.36
N GLU A 155 -5.27 2.16 9.33
CA GLU A 155 -6.62 2.34 8.80
C GLU A 155 -7.17 1.03 8.22
N TYR A 156 -6.31 0.30 7.49
CA TYR A 156 -6.66 -1.01 6.95
C TYR A 156 -7.06 -2.01 8.06
N ILE A 157 -6.27 -2.14 9.14
CA ILE A 157 -6.59 -3.01 10.30
C ILE A 157 -7.93 -2.62 10.91
N ARG A 158 -8.19 -1.33 11.08
CA ARG A 158 -9.45 -0.83 11.63
C ARG A 158 -10.64 -1.29 10.81
N ASN A 159 -10.58 -1.11 9.50
CA ASN A 159 -11.64 -1.50 8.58
C ASN A 159 -11.82 -3.03 8.52
N LEU A 160 -10.72 -3.79 8.39
CA LEU A 160 -10.75 -5.25 8.38
C LEU A 160 -11.38 -5.83 9.65
N SER A 161 -10.94 -5.34 10.82
CA SER A 161 -11.41 -5.84 12.10
C SER A 161 -12.89 -5.54 12.31
N GLN A 162 -13.36 -4.36 11.92
CA GLN A 162 -14.78 -4.02 11.98
C GLN A 162 -15.64 -4.93 11.10
N ASP A 163 -15.19 -5.23 9.88
CA ASP A 163 -15.90 -6.14 8.97
C ASP A 163 -15.98 -7.56 9.53
N ILE A 164 -14.87 -8.07 10.11
CA ILE A 164 -14.86 -9.39 10.78
C ILE A 164 -15.85 -9.40 11.94
N PHE A 165 -15.83 -8.39 12.80
CA PHE A 165 -16.75 -8.29 13.92
C PHE A 165 -18.21 -8.19 13.47
N HIS A 166 -18.48 -7.42 12.41
CA HIS A 166 -19.82 -7.30 11.86
C HIS A 166 -20.35 -8.65 11.34
N PHE A 167 -19.48 -9.42 10.66
CA PHE A 167 -19.84 -10.76 10.16
C PHE A 167 -20.19 -11.75 11.30
N PHE A 168 -19.49 -11.66 12.44
CA PHE A 168 -19.71 -12.52 13.60
C PHE A 168 -20.72 -11.96 14.62
N HIS A 169 -21.27 -10.77 14.41
CA HIS A 169 -22.11 -10.05 15.37
C HIS A 169 -23.29 -10.89 15.93
N SER A 170 -23.87 -11.79 15.14
CA SER A 170 -24.97 -12.66 15.59
C SER A 170 -24.53 -13.72 16.61
N LYS A 171 -23.23 -14.00 16.74
CA LYS A 171 -22.69 -15.04 17.65
C LYS A 171 -21.96 -14.47 18.88
N VAL A 172 -21.59 -13.18 18.87
CA VAL A 172 -20.67 -12.59 19.85
C VAL A 172 -21.13 -11.20 20.33
N HIS A 173 -22.36 -11.09 20.82
CA HIS A 173 -22.95 -9.81 21.23
C HIS A 173 -22.21 -9.08 22.36
N ASN A 174 -21.44 -9.78 23.19
CA ASN A 174 -20.80 -9.25 24.39
C ASN A 174 -19.27 -9.10 24.26
N ILE A 175 -18.71 -9.33 23.08
CA ILE A 175 -17.26 -9.23 22.86
C ILE A 175 -16.92 -7.82 22.34
N ARG A 176 -15.94 -7.19 22.97
CA ARG A 176 -15.46 -5.85 22.60
C ARG A 176 -14.20 -5.96 21.73
N LEU A 177 -14.12 -5.11 20.72
CA LEU A 177 -12.90 -4.90 19.95
C LEU A 177 -12.19 -3.65 20.48
N LYS A 178 -10.94 -3.81 20.91
CA LYS A 178 -10.05 -2.73 21.33
C LYS A 178 -8.92 -2.57 20.33
N LEU A 179 -8.75 -1.36 19.79
CA LEU A 179 -7.72 -1.04 18.81
C LEU A 179 -6.77 0.00 19.38
N GLU A 180 -5.49 -0.35 19.48
CA GLU A 180 -4.37 0.52 19.88
C GLU A 180 -3.37 0.52 18.72
N LEU A 181 -3.54 1.43 17.75
CA LEU A 181 -2.87 1.42 16.47
C LEU A 181 -2.14 2.75 16.26
N ASP A 182 -0.81 2.70 16.19
CA ASP A 182 0.00 3.82 15.71
C ASP A 182 -0.15 3.94 14.19
N GLU A 183 0.06 5.13 13.65
CA GLU A 183 0.01 5.35 12.21
C GLU A 183 1.24 4.73 11.54
N ILE A 184 1.05 3.59 10.88
CA ILE A 184 2.11 2.81 10.22
C ILE A 184 1.71 2.58 8.77
N PHE A 185 2.65 2.86 7.87
CA PHE A 185 2.53 2.60 6.45
C PHE A 185 3.35 1.38 6.09
N LEU A 186 2.81 0.49 5.25
CA LEU A 186 3.46 -0.72 4.77
C LEU A 186 3.27 -0.85 3.26
N ASN A 187 4.28 -1.43 2.60
CA ASN A 187 4.10 -1.89 1.24
C ASN A 187 3.16 -3.11 1.19
N ILE A 188 2.61 -3.38 0.02
CA ILE A 188 1.60 -4.41 -0.18
C ILE A 188 2.11 -5.83 0.11
N GLU A 189 3.39 -6.10 -0.14
CA GLU A 189 4.00 -7.42 0.09
C GLU A 189 4.07 -7.78 1.58
N THR A 190 4.19 -6.78 2.44
CA THR A 190 4.15 -6.92 3.90
C THR A 190 2.71 -6.85 4.42
N ALA A 191 1.89 -5.95 3.88
CA ALA A 191 0.52 -5.73 4.35
C ALA A 191 -0.41 -6.94 4.13
N ILE A 192 -0.30 -7.65 2.98
CA ILE A 192 -1.13 -8.82 2.69
C ILE A 192 -0.93 -9.94 3.72
N PRO A 193 0.29 -10.46 3.96
CA PRO A 193 0.50 -11.48 4.99
C PRO A 193 0.04 -11.04 6.37
N CYS A 194 0.33 -9.80 6.79
CA CYS A 194 -0.11 -9.28 8.08
C CYS A 194 -1.64 -9.21 8.20
N GLY A 195 -2.33 -8.78 7.15
CA GLY A 195 -3.80 -8.76 7.10
C GLY A 195 -4.41 -10.15 7.22
N LEU A 196 -3.83 -11.15 6.56
CA LEU A 196 -4.26 -12.55 6.67
C LEU A 196 -4.02 -13.12 8.06
N ILE A 197 -2.88 -12.81 8.69
CA ILE A 197 -2.58 -13.19 10.06
C ILE A 197 -3.63 -12.60 11.01
N ILE A 198 -3.92 -11.31 10.92
CA ILE A 198 -4.95 -10.65 11.74
C ILE A 198 -6.29 -11.31 11.55
N ASN A 199 -6.69 -11.56 10.29
CA ASN A 199 -7.96 -12.22 10.00
C ASN A 199 -8.07 -13.61 10.64
N GLU A 200 -7.04 -14.46 10.53
CA GLU A 200 -7.03 -15.78 11.12
C GLU A 200 -7.06 -15.72 12.66
N LEU A 201 -6.24 -14.88 13.28
CA LEU A 201 -6.16 -14.79 14.74
C LEU A 201 -7.44 -14.21 15.35
N VAL A 202 -8.00 -13.13 14.77
CA VAL A 202 -9.27 -12.53 15.25
C VAL A 202 -10.45 -13.50 15.05
N THR A 203 -10.51 -14.16 13.90
CA THR A 203 -11.56 -15.16 13.63
C THR A 203 -11.47 -16.35 14.59
N ASN A 204 -10.24 -16.83 14.90
CA ASN A 204 -10.04 -17.90 15.88
C ASN A 204 -10.49 -17.46 17.28
N SER A 205 -10.16 -16.26 17.72
CA SER A 205 -10.64 -15.73 19.00
C SER A 205 -12.18 -15.66 19.04
N LEU A 206 -12.83 -15.15 17.99
CA LEU A 206 -14.29 -15.05 17.91
C LEU A 206 -15.00 -16.41 17.87
N LYS A 207 -14.36 -17.43 17.31
CA LYS A 207 -14.93 -18.79 17.20
C LYS A 207 -14.69 -19.65 18.45
N HIS A 208 -13.53 -19.51 19.08
CA HIS A 208 -13.02 -20.49 20.01
C HIS A 208 -12.71 -19.97 21.41
N ALA A 209 -12.47 -18.65 21.57
CA ALA A 209 -12.03 -18.11 22.85
C ALA A 209 -13.20 -17.82 23.83
N PHE A 210 -14.42 -17.69 23.32
CA PHE A 210 -15.57 -17.26 24.13
C PHE A 210 -16.79 -18.12 23.91
N SER A 211 -17.51 -18.41 25.01
CA SER A 211 -18.86 -18.96 24.95
C SER A 211 -19.90 -17.87 24.62
N PRO A 212 -21.10 -18.22 24.12
CA PRO A 212 -22.10 -17.24 23.68
C PRO A 212 -22.52 -16.19 24.73
N GLU A 213 -22.42 -16.54 26.03
CA GLU A 213 -22.81 -15.70 27.16
C GLU A 213 -21.63 -14.91 27.75
N ASP A 214 -20.40 -15.23 27.32
CA ASP A 214 -19.20 -14.57 27.87
C ASP A 214 -19.09 -13.11 27.48
N LYS A 215 -18.57 -12.35 28.43
CA LYS A 215 -18.09 -10.98 28.16
C LYS A 215 -16.59 -11.05 27.93
N GLY A 216 -16.15 -10.58 26.79
CA GLY A 216 -14.75 -10.64 26.45
C GLY A 216 -14.24 -9.43 25.69
N GLU A 217 -12.95 -9.42 25.48
CA GLU A 217 -12.26 -8.37 24.73
C GLU A 217 -11.21 -8.99 23.82
N ILE A 218 -11.20 -8.56 22.56
CA ILE A 218 -10.13 -8.82 21.62
C ILE A 218 -9.38 -7.50 21.39
N THR A 219 -8.08 -7.50 21.66
CA THR A 219 -7.21 -6.32 21.53
C THR A 219 -6.26 -6.51 20.38
N LEU A 220 -6.21 -5.52 19.49
CA LEU A 220 -5.21 -5.40 18.41
C LEU A 220 -4.31 -4.20 18.73
N LYS A 221 -2.98 -4.44 18.76
CA LYS A 221 -1.99 -3.38 18.89
C LYS A 221 -1.05 -3.41 17.72
N LEU A 222 -0.73 -2.23 17.22
CA LEU A 222 0.27 -2.02 16.18
C LEU A 222 1.10 -0.80 16.56
N PHE A 223 2.41 -1.00 16.72
CA PHE A 223 3.33 0.10 17.06
C PHE A 223 4.74 -0.18 16.57
N LYS A 224 5.58 0.86 16.52
CA LYS A 224 7.01 0.74 16.25
C LYS A 224 7.78 0.56 17.55
N ASP A 225 8.72 -0.39 17.55
CA ASP A 225 9.68 -0.65 18.61
C ASP A 225 11.06 -0.64 17.96
N ASP A 226 11.77 0.49 18.08
CA ASP A 226 12.96 0.82 17.29
C ASP A 226 12.70 0.72 15.77
N GLU A 227 13.48 -0.12 15.07
CA GLU A 227 13.34 -0.37 13.62
C GLU A 227 12.25 -1.40 13.29
N LYS A 228 11.70 -2.11 14.29
CA LYS A 228 10.74 -3.19 14.08
C LYS A 228 9.32 -2.72 14.29
N ILE A 229 8.43 -3.36 13.55
CA ILE A 229 7.00 -3.20 13.70
C ILE A 229 6.50 -4.36 14.58
N VAL A 230 5.70 -4.01 15.58
CA VAL A 230 5.12 -4.98 16.51
C VAL A 230 3.61 -5.02 16.31
N LEU A 231 3.12 -6.20 15.97
CA LEU A 231 1.70 -6.52 15.89
C LEU A 231 1.34 -7.45 17.05
N ILE A 232 0.35 -7.08 17.84
CA ILE A 232 -0.19 -7.93 18.92
C ILE A 232 -1.67 -8.18 18.65
N VAL A 233 -2.06 -9.46 18.67
CA VAL A 233 -3.45 -9.90 18.68
C VAL A 233 -3.67 -10.67 19.97
N LYS A 234 -4.55 -10.17 20.83
CA LYS A 234 -4.81 -10.76 22.16
C LYS A 234 -6.30 -10.88 22.40
N ASP A 235 -6.71 -12.00 22.99
CA ASP A 235 -8.02 -12.18 23.62
C ASP A 235 -7.87 -12.45 25.14
N ASN A 236 -8.95 -12.26 25.87
CA ASN A 236 -9.05 -12.61 27.30
C ASN A 236 -9.97 -13.81 27.53
N GLY A 237 -10.09 -14.69 26.54
CA GLY A 237 -10.93 -15.88 26.58
C GLY A 237 -10.30 -17.07 27.30
N ILE A 238 -10.78 -18.28 26.97
CA ILE A 238 -10.35 -19.53 27.62
C ILE A 238 -8.89 -19.92 27.35
N GLY A 239 -8.22 -19.25 26.39
CA GLY A 239 -6.85 -19.60 25.98
C GLY A 239 -6.78 -20.81 25.07
N LEU A 240 -5.56 -21.16 24.67
CA LEU A 240 -5.29 -22.38 23.91
C LEU A 240 -5.04 -23.57 24.83
N PRO A 241 -5.38 -24.79 24.41
CA PRO A 241 -5.05 -26.00 25.14
C PRO A 241 -3.55 -26.11 25.46
N PRO A 242 -3.17 -26.64 26.63
CA PRO A 242 -1.76 -26.81 26.97
C PRO A 242 -1.05 -27.74 25.97
N GLY A 243 0.20 -27.40 25.60
CA GLY A 243 1.04 -28.21 24.70
C GLY A 243 0.92 -27.87 23.23
N ILE A 244 0.17 -26.82 22.85
CA ILE A 244 0.20 -26.34 21.47
C ILE A 244 1.50 -25.55 21.24
N GLU A 245 2.39 -26.14 20.43
CA GLU A 245 3.57 -25.45 19.89
C GLU A 245 3.27 -24.93 18.50
N MET A 246 3.68 -23.68 18.21
CA MET A 246 3.45 -23.03 16.90
C MET A 246 4.04 -23.82 15.72
N ASN A 247 5.12 -24.57 15.97
CA ASN A 247 5.81 -25.36 14.95
C ASN A 247 5.15 -26.72 14.63
N ASN A 248 4.24 -27.19 15.49
CA ASN A 248 3.65 -28.53 15.41
C ASN A 248 2.15 -28.50 15.70
N THR A 249 1.44 -27.49 15.21
CA THR A 249 0.00 -27.39 15.40
C THR A 249 -0.73 -28.24 14.37
N GLU A 250 -1.69 -29.04 14.83
CA GLU A 250 -2.57 -29.81 13.94
C GLU A 250 -3.64 -28.93 13.26
N THR A 251 -3.82 -27.68 13.75
CA THR A 251 -4.83 -26.78 13.19
C THR A 251 -4.27 -25.98 12.01
N PHE A 252 -4.91 -26.11 10.86
CA PHE A 252 -4.51 -25.44 9.63
C PHE A 252 -4.39 -23.91 9.79
N GLY A 253 -5.23 -23.26 10.59
CA GLY A 253 -5.19 -21.79 10.80
C GLY A 253 -3.89 -21.32 11.42
N LEU A 254 -3.40 -22.00 12.47
CA LEU A 254 -2.13 -21.65 13.10
C LEU A 254 -0.93 -22.00 12.21
N GLN A 255 -1.03 -23.09 11.41
CA GLN A 255 -0.01 -23.38 10.37
C GLN A 255 0.09 -22.26 9.34
N LEU A 256 -1.06 -21.72 8.90
CA LEU A 256 -1.09 -20.57 7.98
C LEU A 256 -0.46 -19.33 8.61
N VAL A 257 -0.79 -19.00 9.87
CA VAL A 257 -0.17 -17.90 10.62
C VAL A 257 1.35 -18.06 10.68
N TYR A 258 1.83 -19.27 11.00
CA TYR A 258 3.26 -19.56 11.05
C TYR A 258 3.93 -19.39 9.68
N PHE A 259 3.34 -19.91 8.61
CA PHE A 259 3.83 -19.77 7.25
C PHE A 259 3.90 -18.29 6.82
N LEU A 260 2.83 -17.54 7.06
CA LEU A 260 2.77 -16.11 6.72
C LEU A 260 3.77 -15.28 7.53
N ASN A 261 3.95 -15.62 8.83
CA ASN A 261 4.96 -15.00 9.67
C ASN A 261 6.38 -15.23 9.12
N LYS A 262 6.70 -16.43 8.67
CA LYS A 262 7.98 -16.71 8.00
C LYS A 262 8.15 -15.91 6.71
N ARG A 263 7.08 -15.72 5.95
CA ARG A 263 7.12 -14.96 4.70
C ARG A 263 7.51 -13.49 4.91
N ILE A 264 7.16 -12.91 6.05
CA ILE A 264 7.56 -11.54 6.42
C ILE A 264 8.83 -11.50 7.27
N ASN A 265 9.57 -12.60 7.39
CA ASN A 265 10.74 -12.74 8.26
C ASN A 265 10.44 -12.33 9.73
N GLY A 266 9.21 -12.58 10.19
CA GLY A 266 8.75 -12.18 11.50
C GLY A 266 9.18 -13.17 12.61
N ASP A 267 9.35 -12.63 13.81
CA ASP A 267 9.47 -13.39 15.05
C ASP A 267 8.12 -13.41 15.76
N ILE A 268 7.56 -14.62 16.03
CA ILE A 268 6.25 -14.81 16.66
C ILE A 268 6.40 -15.42 18.04
N LYS A 269 5.74 -14.80 19.03
CA LYS A 269 5.67 -15.31 20.41
C LYS A 269 4.22 -15.51 20.82
N LEU A 270 3.94 -16.64 21.43
CA LEU A 270 2.64 -17.02 21.98
C LEU A 270 2.69 -16.98 23.51
N ASP A 271 1.70 -16.31 24.10
CA ASP A 271 1.45 -16.31 25.53
C ASP A 271 -0.02 -16.74 25.78
N THR A 272 -0.20 -17.75 26.63
CA THR A 272 -1.51 -18.34 26.97
C THR A 272 -1.86 -18.19 28.44
N THR A 273 -1.18 -17.31 29.19
CA THR A 273 -1.35 -17.16 30.63
C THR A 273 -2.69 -16.51 31.02
N GLN A 274 -3.18 -15.61 30.18
CA GLN A 274 -4.45 -14.88 30.39
C GLN A 274 -5.19 -14.73 29.05
N GLY A 275 -5.86 -15.80 28.60
CA GLY A 275 -6.39 -15.90 27.25
C GLY A 275 -5.30 -16.27 26.25
N THR A 276 -5.41 -15.80 25.01
CA THR A 276 -4.42 -16.05 23.96
C THR A 276 -3.80 -14.74 23.49
N SER A 277 -2.48 -14.65 23.43
CA SER A 277 -1.78 -13.47 22.93
C SER A 277 -0.67 -13.85 21.96
N PHE A 278 -0.78 -13.38 20.73
CA PHE A 278 0.27 -13.48 19.71
C PHE A 278 0.99 -12.13 19.59
N LYS A 279 2.30 -12.12 19.81
CA LYS A 279 3.16 -10.97 19.52
C LYS A 279 4.05 -11.29 18.33
N ILE A 280 3.93 -10.53 17.27
CA ILE A 280 4.69 -10.67 16.01
C ILE A 280 5.54 -9.45 15.83
N CYS A 281 6.85 -9.63 15.68
CA CYS A 281 7.83 -8.58 15.45
C CYS A 281 8.42 -8.78 14.05
N PHE A 282 8.37 -7.78 13.20
CA PHE A 282 8.87 -7.88 11.81
C PHE A 282 9.40 -6.53 11.31
N GLU A 283 10.12 -6.57 10.22
CA GLU A 283 10.54 -5.40 9.46
C GLU A 283 9.79 -5.36 8.13
N GLU A 284 9.63 -4.16 7.57
CA GLU A 284 9.02 -4.03 6.25
C GLU A 284 9.90 -4.73 5.19
N LEU A 285 9.29 -5.53 4.33
CA LEU A 285 10.02 -6.22 3.25
C LEU A 285 10.52 -5.20 2.23
N ASN A 286 11.84 -5.15 2.00
CA ASN A 286 12.44 -4.28 0.99
C ASN A 286 12.35 -4.91 -0.41
N TYR A 287 11.98 -4.10 -1.40
CA TYR A 287 11.86 -4.51 -2.81
C TYR A 287 13.20 -4.93 -3.45
N GLU A 288 14.33 -4.49 -2.88
CA GLU A 288 15.68 -4.72 -3.43
C GLU A 288 16.23 -6.15 -3.26
N GLY A 289 15.56 -6.99 -2.44
CA GLY A 289 16.05 -8.34 -2.12
C GLY A 289 15.86 -9.41 -3.20
N ARG A 290 15.12 -9.16 -4.29
CA ARG A 290 14.85 -10.18 -5.31
C ARG A 290 15.87 -10.29 -6.43
N SER A 291 16.78 -9.33 -6.59
CA SER A 291 17.82 -9.38 -7.65
C SER A 291 19.11 -10.12 -7.23
N ALA A 292 19.25 -10.54 -5.98
CA ALA A 292 20.50 -11.14 -5.48
C ALA A 292 20.49 -12.68 -5.34
N ASN A 293 19.34 -13.36 -5.48
CA ASN A 293 19.26 -14.82 -5.31
C ASN A 293 18.61 -15.56 -6.51
N GLY A 294 18.87 -15.08 -7.71
CA GLY A 294 18.46 -15.72 -8.95
C GLY A 294 19.69 -16.18 -9.77
N GLU A 295 20.47 -17.11 -9.24
CA GLU A 295 21.31 -18.02 -9.97
C GLU A 295 21.01 -19.47 -9.56
#